data_47374f45899373da4883df87a891457a
#
_entry.id   47374f45899373da4883df87a891457a
#
_cell.length_a   1.000
_cell.length_b   1.000
_cell.length_c   1.000
_cell.angle_alpha   90.00
_cell.angle_beta   90.00
_cell.angle_gamma   90.00
#
_symmetry.space_group_name_H-M   'P 1'
#
loop_
_entity.id
_entity.type
_entity.pdbx_description
1 polymer ?
#
loop_
_entity_poly.entity_id
_entity_poly.type
_entity_poly.pdbx_seq_one_letter_code
_entity_poly.pdbx_strand_id
1 'polypeptide(L)'
;MGNPFLLQACLRINRKEISNKLEIGKEYKFKKKNHRLYQINIPMDLRDENWNALGRCIIIEYTVGKERTEGIYIMVKIFGEKQAKYVTESFVSDEEVNSILKK
;
A
#
# COMPACT_ATOMS: atom_id res chain seq x y z
N MET A 1 -11.56 -4.56 14.32
CA MET A 1 -10.84 -3.29 14.25
C MET A 1 -9.35 -3.49 14.31
N GLY A 2 -8.62 -2.81 13.46
CA GLY A 2 -7.18 -2.86 13.49
C GLY A 2 -6.59 -2.12 14.67
N ASN A 3 -5.43 -2.54 15.10
CA ASN A 3 -4.66 -1.85 16.12
C ASN A 3 -4.15 -0.51 15.53
N PRO A 4 -4.48 0.66 16.10
CA PRO A 4 -4.06 1.95 15.55
C PRO A 4 -2.54 2.16 15.58
N PHE A 5 -1.80 1.34 16.31
CA PHE A 5 -0.34 1.43 16.38
C PHE A 5 0.37 0.49 15.42
N LEU A 6 -0.37 -0.33 14.67
CA LEU A 6 0.23 -1.21 13.67
C LEU A 6 0.59 -0.43 12.42
N LEU A 7 1.82 -0.62 11.95
CA LEU A 7 2.25 -0.06 10.68
C LEU A 7 1.61 -0.84 9.53
N GLN A 8 1.18 -0.13 8.50
CA GLN A 8 0.63 -0.75 7.32
C GLN A 8 1.76 -1.40 6.51
N ALA A 9 1.52 -2.63 6.04
CA ALA A 9 2.52 -3.37 5.26
C ALA A 9 2.54 -2.96 3.79
N CYS A 10 1.48 -2.35 3.31
CA CYS A 10 1.38 -1.89 1.93
C CYS A 10 0.50 -0.66 1.84
N LEU A 11 0.61 0.06 0.73
CA LEU A 11 -0.28 1.18 0.44
C LEU A 11 -1.30 0.71 -0.60
N ARG A 12 -2.57 0.79 -0.25
CA ARG A 12 -3.66 0.44 -1.15
C ARG A 12 -4.32 1.70 -1.66
N ILE A 13 -4.43 1.82 -2.96
CA ILE A 13 -5.04 2.98 -3.61
C ILE A 13 -6.18 2.53 -4.51
N ASN A 14 -7.05 3.47 -4.85
CA ASN A 14 -8.08 3.23 -5.84
C ASN A 14 -7.56 3.76 -7.18
N ARG A 15 -7.59 2.93 -8.22
CA ARG A 15 -7.11 3.32 -9.55
C ARG A 15 -7.80 4.58 -10.09
N LYS A 16 -9.02 4.85 -9.66
CA LYS A 16 -9.75 6.05 -10.04
C LYS A 16 -9.13 7.33 -9.50
N GLU A 17 -8.34 7.23 -8.45
CA GLU A 17 -7.64 8.37 -7.87
C GLU A 17 -6.39 8.75 -8.66
N ILE A 18 -5.95 7.87 -9.58
CA ILE A 18 -4.79 8.11 -10.42
C ILE A 18 -5.30 8.55 -11.79
N SER A 19 -5.09 9.82 -12.12
CA SER A 19 -5.55 10.36 -13.39
C SER A 19 -4.68 9.97 -14.57
N ASN A 20 -3.42 9.62 -14.32
CA ASN A 20 -2.44 9.27 -15.34
C ASN A 20 -1.73 7.97 -14.99
N LYS A 21 -1.02 7.43 -15.98
CA LYS A 21 -0.21 6.24 -15.78
C LYS A 21 0.87 6.50 -14.72
N LEU A 22 1.11 5.51 -13.86
CA LEU A 22 2.15 5.61 -12.84
C LEU A 22 3.54 5.66 -13.49
N GLU A 23 4.40 6.52 -12.97
CA GLU A 23 5.77 6.71 -13.46
C GLU A 23 6.75 6.63 -12.30
N ILE A 24 7.90 6.01 -12.55
CA ILE A 24 8.97 5.91 -11.55
C ILE A 24 9.55 7.30 -11.26
N GLY A 25 9.72 7.60 -9.98
CA GLY A 25 10.28 8.87 -9.53
C GLY A 25 9.28 10.02 -9.42
N LYS A 26 8.05 9.79 -9.81
CA LYS A 26 7.01 10.81 -9.73
C LYS A 26 6.27 10.73 -8.39
N GLU A 27 5.92 11.89 -7.86
CA GLU A 27 5.18 11.99 -6.61
C GLU A 27 3.68 11.89 -6.84
N TYR A 28 2.99 11.19 -5.94
CA TYR A 28 1.55 11.04 -5.95
C TYR A 28 0.99 11.27 -4.56
N LYS A 29 -0.19 11.85 -4.50
CA LYS A 29 -0.89 12.06 -3.23
C LYS A 29 -1.80 10.85 -2.95
N PHE A 30 -1.91 10.50 -1.67
CA PHE A 30 -2.87 9.49 -1.26
C PHE A 30 -3.68 9.98 -0.07
N LYS A 31 -4.89 9.44 0.06
CA LYS A 31 -5.81 9.78 1.13
C LYS A 31 -6.52 8.52 1.58
N LYS A 32 -6.52 8.28 2.88
CA LYS A 32 -7.17 7.12 3.47
C LYS A 32 -8.15 7.56 4.54
N LYS A 33 -9.24 6.82 4.68
CA LYS A 33 -10.13 6.96 5.82
C LYS A 33 -9.46 6.35 7.04
N ASN A 34 -9.76 6.90 8.20
CA ASN A 34 -9.26 6.42 9.47
C ASN A 34 -7.77 6.71 9.71
N HIS A 35 -7.39 6.49 10.92
CA HIS A 35 -6.03 6.65 11.41
C HIS A 35 -5.18 5.46 10.91
N ARG A 36 -4.13 5.74 10.16
CA ARG A 36 -3.23 4.70 9.64
C ARG A 36 -1.78 5.12 9.82
N LEU A 37 -0.93 4.18 10.18
CA LEU A 37 0.49 4.42 10.35
C LEU A 37 1.27 3.73 9.24
N TYR A 38 2.23 4.47 8.67
CA TYR A 38 3.11 3.98 7.61
C TYR A 38 4.56 4.26 7.98
N GLN A 39 5.45 3.39 7.51
CA GLN A 39 6.88 3.65 7.60
C GLN A 39 7.29 4.61 6.49
N ILE A 40 8.11 5.62 6.85
CA ILE A 40 8.61 6.61 5.87
C ILE A 40 9.95 6.14 5.31
N ASN A 41 10.17 6.38 4.04
CA ASN A 41 11.43 6.10 3.33
C ASN A 41 11.81 4.61 3.23
N ILE A 42 10.82 3.73 3.38
CA ILE A 42 11.04 2.30 3.23
C ILE A 42 10.13 1.79 2.10
N PRO A 43 10.67 1.04 1.13
CA PRO A 43 9.85 0.51 0.04
C PRO A 43 8.75 -0.40 0.55
N MET A 44 7.56 -0.22 0.00
CA MET A 44 6.41 -1.06 0.30
C MET A 44 5.61 -1.32 -0.97
N ASP A 45 4.82 -2.38 -0.97
CA ASP A 45 3.98 -2.69 -2.12
C ASP A 45 2.87 -1.67 -2.28
N LEU A 46 2.65 -1.25 -3.52
CA LEU A 46 1.49 -0.45 -3.89
C LEU A 46 0.47 -1.39 -4.54
N ARG A 47 -0.74 -1.42 -3.99
CA ARG A 47 -1.82 -2.29 -4.47
C ARG A 47 -3.05 -1.47 -4.81
N ASP A 48 -3.87 -1.98 -5.72
CA ASP A 48 -5.13 -1.32 -6.07
C ASP A 48 -6.28 -1.82 -5.18
N GLU A 49 -7.50 -1.38 -5.49
CA GLU A 49 -8.70 -1.73 -4.73
C GLU A 49 -9.02 -3.23 -4.78
N ASN A 50 -8.48 -3.93 -5.76
CA ASN A 50 -8.66 -5.39 -5.93
C ASN A 50 -7.46 -6.19 -5.44
N TRP A 51 -6.56 -5.55 -4.69
CA TRP A 51 -5.33 -6.17 -4.17
C TRP A 51 -4.30 -6.55 -5.22
N ASN A 52 -4.47 -6.11 -6.47
CA ASN A 52 -3.45 -6.33 -7.49
C ASN A 52 -2.21 -5.50 -7.19
N ALA A 53 -1.05 -6.12 -7.21
CA ALA A 53 0.22 -5.42 -6.99
C ALA A 53 0.56 -4.58 -8.22
N LEU A 54 0.72 -3.28 -8.03
CA LEU A 54 1.05 -2.35 -9.10
C LEU A 54 2.54 -2.07 -9.19
N GLY A 55 3.22 -2.10 -8.04
CA GLY A 55 4.63 -1.77 -7.97
C GLY A 55 5.06 -1.60 -6.53
N ARG A 56 6.17 -0.91 -6.34
CA ARG A 56 6.65 -0.52 -5.01
C ARG A 56 6.78 0.97 -4.92
N CYS A 57 6.48 1.51 -3.77
CA CYS A 57 6.54 2.94 -3.51
C CYS A 57 7.23 3.21 -2.18
N ILE A 58 7.62 4.46 -2.00
CA ILE A 58 8.16 4.95 -0.74
C ILE A 58 7.28 6.12 -0.31
N ILE A 59 6.75 6.06 0.91
CA ILE A 59 6.01 7.18 1.46
C ILE A 59 7.05 8.16 2.01
N ILE A 60 7.01 9.40 1.54
CA ILE A 60 7.99 10.42 1.94
C ILE A 60 7.49 11.30 3.08
N GLU A 61 6.18 11.49 3.15
CA GLU A 61 5.57 12.22 4.26
C GLU A 61 4.08 11.88 4.35
N TYR A 62 3.52 11.98 5.53
CA TYR A 62 2.08 11.88 5.69
C TYR A 62 1.66 12.53 7.00
N THR A 63 0.39 12.93 7.04
CA THR A 63 -0.25 13.49 8.21
C THR A 63 -1.37 12.54 8.63
N VAL A 64 -1.41 12.19 9.90
CA VAL A 64 -2.41 11.28 10.43
C VAL A 64 -3.33 12.00 11.40
N GLY A 65 -4.63 11.84 11.22
CA GLY A 65 -5.65 12.35 12.13
C GLY A 65 -6.55 11.21 12.58
N LYS A 66 -7.57 11.54 13.39
CA LYS A 66 -8.51 10.52 13.89
C LYS A 66 -9.29 9.85 12.78
N GLU A 67 -9.68 10.61 11.77
CA GLU A 67 -10.61 10.16 10.74
C GLU A 67 -9.98 9.98 9.37
N ARG A 68 -8.75 10.42 9.19
CA ARG A 68 -8.09 10.31 7.89
C ARG A 68 -6.58 10.34 7.99
N THR A 69 -5.94 9.80 6.97
CA THR A 69 -4.50 9.83 6.77
C THR A 69 -4.25 10.33 5.36
N GLU A 70 -3.40 11.32 5.20
CA GLU A 70 -3.06 11.90 3.89
C GLU A 70 -1.55 11.97 3.76
N GLY A 71 -1.05 11.74 2.55
CA GLY A 71 0.39 11.83 2.36
C GLY A 71 0.81 11.83 0.90
N ILE A 72 2.12 11.71 0.72
CA ILE A 72 2.74 11.69 -0.60
C ILE A 72 3.64 10.46 -0.70
N TYR A 73 3.56 9.76 -1.83
CA TYR A 73 4.44 8.64 -2.11
C TYR A 73 5.13 8.83 -3.46
N ILE A 74 6.28 8.20 -3.62
CA ILE A 74 7.04 8.19 -4.87
C ILE A 74 7.10 6.75 -5.36
N MET A 75 6.84 6.54 -6.66
CA MET A 75 6.98 5.23 -7.26
C MET A 75 8.45 4.92 -7.47
N VAL A 76 8.91 3.80 -6.95
CA VAL A 76 10.30 3.36 -7.13
C VAL A 76 10.42 2.15 -8.05
N LYS A 77 9.33 1.39 -8.23
CA LYS A 77 9.28 0.26 -9.14
C LYS A 77 7.86 0.05 -9.64
N ILE A 78 7.73 -0.30 -10.91
CA ILE A 78 6.45 -0.64 -11.51
C ILE A 78 6.56 -2.09 -11.95
N PHE A 79 5.60 -2.93 -11.54
CA PHE A 79 5.63 -4.34 -11.88
C PHE A 79 5.10 -4.57 -13.30
N GLY A 80 5.81 -5.41 -14.05
CA GLY A 80 5.28 -5.97 -15.27
C GLY A 80 4.17 -6.95 -14.95
N GLU A 81 3.42 -7.38 -15.96
CA GLU A 81 2.25 -8.23 -15.78
C GLU A 81 2.55 -9.53 -14.99
N LYS A 82 3.60 -10.24 -15.37
CA LYS A 82 3.99 -11.48 -14.69
C LYS A 82 4.44 -11.25 -13.26
N GLN A 83 5.20 -10.21 -13.03
CA GLN A 83 5.71 -9.87 -11.69
C GLN A 83 4.56 -9.43 -10.79
N ALA A 84 3.65 -8.63 -11.32
CA ALA A 84 2.46 -8.18 -10.58
C ALA A 84 1.63 -9.38 -10.11
N LYS A 85 1.43 -10.35 -10.99
CA LYS A 85 0.68 -11.56 -10.65
C LYS A 85 1.38 -12.36 -9.55
N TYR A 86 2.69 -12.54 -9.67
CA TYR A 86 3.47 -13.27 -8.67
C TYR A 86 3.39 -12.62 -7.29
N VAL A 87 3.59 -11.31 -7.23
CA VAL A 87 3.53 -10.58 -5.96
C VAL A 87 2.13 -10.63 -5.37
N THR A 88 1.11 -10.48 -6.21
CA THR A 88 -0.29 -10.55 -5.78
C THR A 88 -0.60 -11.92 -5.16
N GLU A 89 -0.16 -12.99 -5.82
CA GLU A 89 -0.40 -14.37 -5.36
C GLU A 89 0.41 -14.75 -4.12
N SER A 90 1.54 -14.11 -3.90
CA SER A 90 2.40 -14.40 -2.74
C SER A 90 1.94 -13.71 -1.45
N PHE A 91 0.94 -12.83 -1.54
CA PHE A 91 0.42 -12.15 -0.36
C PHE A 91 -0.23 -13.14 0.61
N VAL A 92 0.15 -13.02 1.88
CA VAL A 92 -0.42 -13.84 2.94
C VAL A 92 -1.30 -12.95 3.81
N SER A 93 -2.58 -13.27 3.87
CA SER A 93 -3.54 -12.51 4.66
C SER A 93 -3.41 -12.85 6.15
N ASP A 94 -3.92 -11.95 7.00
CA ASP A 94 -3.97 -12.20 8.45
C ASP A 94 -4.77 -13.46 8.76
N GLU A 95 -5.83 -13.72 7.99
CA GLU A 95 -6.64 -14.91 8.15
C GLU A 95 -5.86 -16.19 7.90
N GLU A 96 -5.03 -16.19 6.85
CA GLU A 96 -4.18 -17.33 6.54
C GLU A 96 -3.16 -17.59 7.64
N VAL A 97 -2.53 -16.53 8.14
CA VAL A 97 -1.56 -16.63 9.23
C VAL A 97 -2.23 -17.19 10.49
N ASN A 98 -3.37 -16.65 10.86
CA ASN A 98 -4.12 -17.11 12.04
C ASN A 98 -4.56 -18.56 11.92
N SER A 99 -4.96 -18.98 10.72
CA SER A 99 -5.36 -20.36 10.47
C SER A 99 -4.20 -21.33 10.71
N ILE A 100 -2.99 -20.94 10.31
CA ILE A 100 -1.79 -21.76 10.50
C ILE A 100 -1.37 -21.77 11.96
N LEU A 101 -1.40 -20.64 12.64
CA LEU A 101 -0.95 -20.52 14.02
C LEU A 101 -1.86 -21.19 15.04
N LYS A 102 -3.12 -21.42 14.71
CA LYS A 102 -4.09 -22.06 15.58
C LYS A 102 -3.99 -23.60 15.59
N LYS A 103 -3.18 -24.16 14.78
CA LYS A 103 -3.01 -25.62 14.73
C LYS A 103 -2.18 -26.15 15.88
#